data_d14a2bf83298a44e7b037056c4f44a99
#
_entry.id   d14a2bf83298a44e7b037056c4f44a99
#
_cell.length_a   1.000
_cell.length_b   1.000
_cell.length_c   1.000
_cell.angle_alpha   90.00
_cell.angle_beta   90.00
_cell.angle_gamma   90.00
#
_symmetry.space_group_name_H-M   'P 1'
#
loop_
_entity.id
_entity.type
_entity.pdbx_description
1 polymer ?
#
loop_
_entity_poly.entity_id
_entity_poly.type
_entity_poly.pdbx_seq_one_letter_code
_entity_poly.pdbx_strand_id
1 'polypeptide(L)'
;MKNYILSLLVAVVACGWMTACDEEYTTYKGPEYVMFSDTLSQHMVTHDADYFTVPFSATVACDYDRTFAVEIIDEGSNAIEGLHYRLESNTITIPAGELAGEVRVKGCYDQIEATDSLGFRMRLVMPEQLKWELYEGYDETKVVMYKACPFDVNNFTGWCVLTSMFLRDYPGENASYQRLIFTEAHPTEANTVILRNALFDGYDLKIKFEASDPANPLVVMDEDQVLSDEESVLGWVLGDNHILCANSYLYPSYFNACQSFVELWLEVYVENLGESVGTIGHFYNVLEWISDEEAERLQREEGM
;
A
#
# COMPACT_ATOMS: atom_id res chain seq x y z
N MET A 1 -31.29 32.26 49.42
CA MET A 1 -30.73 33.36 48.60
C MET A 1 -29.27 33.07 48.18
N LYS A 2 -28.40 32.64 49.08
CA LYS A 2 -26.97 32.41 48.76
C LYS A 2 -26.75 31.33 47.64
N ASN A 3 -27.56 30.28 47.59
CA ASN A 3 -27.41 29.21 46.59
C ASN A 3 -27.92 29.62 45.19
N TYR A 4 -28.89 30.52 45.08
CA TYR A 4 -29.36 31.03 43.78
C TYR A 4 -28.38 31.99 43.12
N ILE A 5 -27.64 32.77 43.95
CA ILE A 5 -26.61 33.66 43.45
C ILE A 5 -25.43 32.84 42.88
N LEU A 6 -25.05 31.74 43.54
CA LEU A 6 -23.96 30.87 43.08
C LEU A 6 -24.35 30.17 41.77
N SER A 7 -25.61 29.68 41.66
CA SER A 7 -26.11 29.03 40.42
C SER A 7 -26.18 30.04 39.27
N LEU A 8 -26.58 31.29 39.52
CA LEU A 8 -26.60 32.35 38.50
C LEU A 8 -25.19 32.72 38.02
N LEU A 9 -24.20 32.77 38.94
CA LEU A 9 -22.80 33.03 38.61
C LEU A 9 -22.19 31.91 37.75
N VAL A 10 -22.48 30.64 38.05
CA VAL A 10 -22.03 29.49 37.25
C VAL A 10 -22.66 29.51 35.85
N ALA A 11 -23.96 29.85 35.75
CA ALA A 11 -24.64 29.95 34.47
C ALA A 11 -24.06 31.07 33.57
N VAL A 12 -23.73 32.23 34.15
CA VAL A 12 -23.12 33.36 33.41
C VAL A 12 -21.71 33.03 32.95
N VAL A 13 -20.91 32.29 33.75
CA VAL A 13 -19.58 31.85 33.37
C VAL A 13 -19.67 30.78 32.26
N ALA A 14 -20.63 29.85 32.35
CA ALA A 14 -20.83 28.82 31.32
C ALA A 14 -21.30 29.45 29.98
N CYS A 15 -22.15 30.45 29.97
CA CYS A 15 -22.55 31.19 28.77
C CYS A 15 -21.41 32.00 28.15
N GLY A 16 -20.49 32.55 28.97
CA GLY A 16 -19.33 33.30 28.47
C GLY A 16 -18.29 32.45 27.74
N TRP A 17 -18.28 31.10 27.94
CA TRP A 17 -17.35 30.22 27.28
C TRP A 17 -17.87 29.68 25.91
N MET A 18 -19.10 29.93 25.55
CA MET A 18 -19.69 29.52 24.27
C MET A 18 -19.57 30.56 23.14
N THR A 19 -18.99 31.74 23.41
CA THR A 19 -18.80 32.78 22.38
C THR A 19 -17.39 32.85 21.80
N ALA A 20 -16.54 31.83 22.04
CA ALA A 20 -15.13 31.86 21.63
C ALA A 20 -14.86 30.91 20.45
N CYS A 21 -15.67 30.93 19.39
CA CYS A 21 -15.36 30.36 18.11
C CYS A 21 -16.09 31.08 16.98
N ASP A 22 -15.91 32.39 16.88
CA ASP A 22 -15.99 33.06 15.59
C ASP A 22 -14.56 33.08 15.03
N GLU A 23 -14.14 31.96 14.43
CA GLU A 23 -13.02 32.02 13.52
C GLU A 23 -13.50 32.79 12.29
N GLU A 24 -13.11 34.07 12.22
CA GLU A 24 -13.15 34.78 10.96
C GLU A 24 -12.25 34.05 9.99
N TYR A 25 -12.86 33.21 9.14
CA TYR A 25 -12.17 32.61 8.00
C TYR A 25 -11.60 33.78 7.17
N THR A 26 -10.30 33.96 7.21
CA THR A 26 -9.61 34.91 6.33
C THR A 26 -9.77 34.42 4.91
N THR A 27 -10.75 34.99 4.20
CA THR A 27 -10.93 34.70 2.77
C THR A 27 -9.71 35.22 2.01
N TYR A 28 -9.12 34.38 1.18
CA TYR A 28 -8.04 34.77 0.30
C TYR A 28 -8.47 35.93 -0.60
N LYS A 29 -7.64 36.99 -0.61
CA LYS A 29 -7.88 38.25 -1.37
C LYS A 29 -6.77 38.53 -2.40
N GLY A 30 -5.96 37.52 -2.68
CA GLY A 30 -4.87 37.63 -3.66
C GLY A 30 -5.34 37.45 -5.11
N PRO A 31 -4.39 37.39 -6.06
CA PRO A 31 -4.67 37.09 -7.46
C PRO A 31 -5.29 35.70 -7.64
N GLU A 32 -6.05 35.54 -8.71
CA GLU A 32 -6.55 34.24 -9.12
C GLU A 32 -5.41 33.41 -9.73
N TYR A 33 -5.18 32.22 -9.18
CA TYR A 33 -4.29 31.23 -9.73
C TYR A 33 -5.02 29.91 -9.92
N VAL A 34 -4.62 29.15 -10.95
CA VAL A 34 -5.13 27.81 -11.23
C VAL A 34 -3.95 26.85 -11.32
N MET A 35 -4.04 25.71 -10.66
CA MET A 35 -2.95 24.76 -10.57
C MET A 35 -3.44 23.34 -10.33
N PHE A 36 -2.63 22.33 -10.66
CA PHE A 36 -2.86 21.00 -10.16
C PHE A 36 -2.67 20.96 -8.64
N SER A 37 -3.45 20.13 -7.94
CA SER A 37 -3.34 19.96 -6.49
C SER A 37 -2.01 19.32 -6.10
N ASP A 38 -1.49 18.45 -6.95
CA ASP A 38 -0.22 17.74 -6.77
C ASP A 38 0.59 17.74 -8.07
N THR A 39 1.92 17.81 -7.96
CA THR A 39 2.84 17.70 -9.09
C THR A 39 3.13 16.25 -9.49
N LEU A 40 2.76 15.29 -8.63
CA LEU A 40 2.84 13.85 -8.85
C LEU A 40 1.65 13.16 -8.19
N SER A 41 0.94 12.35 -8.95
CA SER A 41 -0.12 11.49 -8.42
C SER A 41 0.07 10.04 -8.89
N GLN A 42 -0.32 9.08 -8.03
CA GLN A 42 -0.22 7.66 -8.32
C GLN A 42 -1.62 7.05 -8.28
N HIS A 43 -1.94 6.25 -9.29
CA HIS A 43 -3.26 5.68 -9.46
C HIS A 43 -3.18 4.20 -9.79
N MET A 44 -3.95 3.42 -9.06
CA MET A 44 -4.19 2.02 -9.41
C MET A 44 -5.20 1.91 -10.54
N VAL A 45 -4.88 1.09 -11.51
CA VAL A 45 -5.79 0.69 -12.58
C VAL A 45 -6.29 -0.70 -12.27
N THR A 46 -7.56 -0.81 -11.91
CA THR A 46 -8.25 -2.08 -11.66
C THR A 46 -9.09 -2.46 -12.87
N HIS A 47 -9.41 -3.75 -13.00
CA HIS A 47 -10.23 -4.25 -14.11
C HIS A 47 -11.62 -3.58 -14.17
N ASP A 48 -12.20 -3.29 -13.01
CA ASP A 48 -13.58 -2.80 -12.88
C ASP A 48 -13.69 -1.27 -12.72
N ALA A 49 -12.56 -0.56 -12.62
CA ALA A 49 -12.60 0.90 -12.48
C ALA A 49 -12.87 1.58 -13.81
N ASP A 50 -13.89 2.44 -13.83
CA ASP A 50 -14.21 3.22 -15.03
C ASP A 50 -13.16 4.32 -15.29
N TYR A 51 -12.75 5.04 -14.26
CA TYR A 51 -11.72 6.11 -14.33
C TYR A 51 -11.22 6.47 -12.92
N PHE A 52 -10.06 7.12 -12.89
CA PHE A 52 -9.55 7.85 -11.74
C PHE A 52 -9.53 9.35 -12.04
N THR A 53 -9.37 10.17 -11.01
CA THR A 53 -9.41 11.64 -11.14
C THR A 53 -8.09 12.26 -10.71
N VAL A 54 -7.68 13.30 -11.44
CA VAL A 54 -6.53 14.13 -11.08
C VAL A 54 -7.06 15.53 -10.75
N PRO A 55 -7.02 15.94 -9.48
CA PRO A 55 -7.60 17.19 -9.05
C PRO A 55 -6.76 18.41 -9.44
N PHE A 56 -7.43 19.50 -9.77
CA PHE A 56 -6.85 20.82 -9.92
C PHE A 56 -7.72 21.85 -9.21
N SER A 57 -7.15 22.97 -8.85
CA SER A 57 -7.83 23.96 -8.03
C SER A 57 -7.51 25.38 -8.45
N ALA A 58 -8.38 26.31 -8.05
CA ALA A 58 -8.20 27.74 -8.17
C ALA A 58 -8.22 28.41 -6.80
N THR A 59 -7.51 29.49 -6.65
CA THR A 59 -7.42 30.24 -5.39
C THR A 59 -8.65 31.12 -5.11
N VAL A 60 -9.45 31.43 -6.14
CA VAL A 60 -10.62 32.31 -6.04
C VAL A 60 -11.83 31.61 -6.69
N ALA A 61 -12.98 31.65 -6.01
CA ALA A 61 -14.25 31.24 -6.59
C ALA A 61 -14.83 32.35 -7.49
N CYS A 62 -15.37 31.95 -8.65
CA CYS A 62 -16.03 32.85 -9.59
C CYS A 62 -17.51 32.55 -9.68
N ASP A 63 -18.31 33.51 -10.10
CA ASP A 63 -19.76 33.36 -10.32
C ASP A 63 -20.13 32.78 -11.72
N TYR A 64 -19.11 32.29 -12.43
CA TYR A 64 -19.23 31.66 -13.76
C TYR A 64 -18.33 30.42 -13.86
N ASP A 65 -18.67 29.52 -14.78
CA ASP A 65 -17.85 28.35 -15.09
C ASP A 65 -16.54 28.75 -15.75
N ARG A 66 -15.43 28.18 -15.25
CA ARG A 66 -14.09 28.39 -15.83
C ARG A 66 -13.63 27.13 -16.53
N THR A 67 -13.36 27.23 -17.81
CA THR A 67 -12.99 26.08 -18.64
C THR A 67 -11.55 26.23 -19.11
N PHE A 68 -10.78 25.14 -18.96
CA PHE A 68 -9.38 25.06 -19.35
C PHE A 68 -9.16 23.85 -20.25
N ALA A 69 -8.17 23.90 -21.13
CA ALA A 69 -7.73 22.73 -21.85
C ALA A 69 -6.61 22.02 -21.09
N VAL A 70 -6.48 20.72 -21.32
CA VAL A 70 -5.37 19.89 -20.85
C VAL A 70 -4.62 19.37 -22.08
N GLU A 71 -3.30 19.51 -22.07
CA GLU A 71 -2.42 18.91 -23.07
C GLU A 71 -1.49 17.86 -22.43
N ILE A 72 -1.19 16.82 -23.19
CA ILE A 72 -0.21 15.80 -22.80
C ILE A 72 1.17 16.24 -23.25
N ILE A 73 2.16 16.07 -22.39
CA ILE A 73 3.56 16.38 -22.64
C ILE A 73 4.30 15.07 -22.89
N ASP A 74 4.86 14.90 -24.09
CA ASP A 74 5.56 13.67 -24.47
C ASP A 74 6.87 13.48 -23.68
N GLU A 75 7.56 14.58 -23.36
CA GLU A 75 8.81 14.54 -22.62
C GLU A 75 8.58 14.04 -21.16
N GLY A 76 9.22 12.92 -20.81
CA GLY A 76 9.08 12.30 -19.51
C GLY A 76 7.80 11.46 -19.34
N SER A 77 7.07 11.21 -20.43
CA SER A 77 5.95 10.28 -20.52
C SER A 77 6.40 8.97 -21.15
N ASN A 78 6.05 7.83 -20.52
CA ASN A 78 6.23 6.50 -21.10
C ASN A 78 4.89 5.78 -21.31
N ALA A 79 3.79 6.32 -20.78
CA ALA A 79 2.45 5.89 -21.11
C ALA A 79 1.97 6.56 -22.41
N ILE A 80 1.24 5.81 -23.24
CA ILE A 80 0.75 6.26 -24.55
C ILE A 80 -0.76 6.43 -24.49
N GLU A 81 -1.25 7.62 -24.83
CA GLU A 81 -2.68 7.88 -24.92
C GLU A 81 -3.33 7.02 -26.02
N GLY A 82 -4.51 6.49 -25.73
CA GLY A 82 -5.22 5.56 -26.60
C GLY A 82 -4.79 4.10 -26.46
N LEU A 83 -3.60 3.82 -25.91
CA LEU A 83 -3.10 2.47 -25.60
C LEU A 83 -3.22 2.19 -24.10
N HIS A 84 -2.49 2.94 -23.26
CA HIS A 84 -2.40 2.68 -21.83
C HIS A 84 -3.44 3.45 -21.01
N TYR A 85 -3.89 4.59 -21.52
CA TYR A 85 -4.93 5.42 -20.90
C TYR A 85 -5.71 6.23 -21.95
N ARG A 86 -6.82 6.83 -21.52
CA ARG A 86 -7.61 7.79 -22.28
C ARG A 86 -8.09 8.90 -21.36
N LEU A 87 -7.98 10.15 -21.77
CA LEU A 87 -8.67 11.25 -21.13
C LEU A 87 -10.16 11.16 -21.50
N GLU A 88 -11.05 11.35 -20.54
CA GLU A 88 -12.49 11.47 -20.83
C GLU A 88 -12.79 12.74 -21.64
N SER A 89 -12.06 13.81 -21.32
CA SER A 89 -12.09 15.08 -22.06
C SER A 89 -10.74 15.77 -21.92
N ASN A 90 -10.31 16.43 -22.99
CA ASN A 90 -9.19 17.36 -22.95
C ASN A 90 -9.59 18.79 -22.54
N THR A 91 -10.85 18.98 -22.15
CA THR A 91 -11.41 20.24 -21.66
C THR A 91 -12.04 19.97 -20.30
N ILE A 92 -11.62 20.74 -19.31
CA ILE A 92 -12.00 20.59 -17.90
C ILE A 92 -12.62 21.87 -17.38
N THR A 93 -13.53 21.78 -16.41
CA THR A 93 -14.28 22.94 -15.92
C THR A 93 -14.27 22.99 -14.41
N ILE A 94 -14.03 24.17 -13.86
CA ILE A 94 -14.38 24.51 -12.45
C ILE A 94 -15.76 25.18 -12.51
N PRO A 95 -16.81 24.57 -11.92
CA PRO A 95 -18.13 25.15 -11.91
C PRO A 95 -18.22 26.49 -11.17
N ALA A 96 -19.22 27.28 -11.51
CA ALA A 96 -19.50 28.54 -10.80
C ALA A 96 -19.66 28.31 -9.28
N GLY A 97 -18.97 29.11 -8.49
CA GLY A 97 -18.94 29.01 -7.02
C GLY A 97 -17.94 28.01 -6.46
N GLU A 98 -17.37 27.13 -7.29
CA GLU A 98 -16.41 26.10 -6.87
C GLU A 98 -14.96 26.59 -6.99
N LEU A 99 -14.08 25.94 -6.21
CA LEU A 99 -12.63 26.18 -6.24
C LEU A 99 -11.85 25.02 -6.85
N ALA A 100 -12.49 23.88 -7.13
CA ALA A 100 -11.84 22.68 -7.64
C ALA A 100 -12.54 22.12 -8.85
N GLY A 101 -11.77 21.44 -9.67
CA GLY A 101 -12.21 20.58 -10.78
C GLY A 101 -11.33 19.34 -10.84
N GLU A 102 -11.63 18.46 -11.77
CA GLU A 102 -10.91 17.20 -11.96
C GLU A 102 -10.68 16.87 -13.42
N VAL A 103 -9.55 16.26 -13.70
CA VAL A 103 -9.28 15.58 -14.97
C VAL A 103 -9.63 14.12 -14.78
N ARG A 104 -10.54 13.58 -15.59
CA ARG A 104 -10.95 12.18 -15.52
C ARG A 104 -10.17 11.36 -16.54
N VAL A 105 -9.51 10.32 -16.04
CA VAL A 105 -8.62 9.46 -16.81
C VAL A 105 -9.08 8.02 -16.69
N LYS A 106 -9.27 7.35 -17.80
CA LYS A 106 -9.53 5.91 -17.87
C LYS A 106 -8.22 5.17 -18.12
N GLY A 107 -7.77 4.34 -17.19
CA GLY A 107 -6.68 3.40 -17.41
C GLY A 107 -7.13 2.20 -18.26
N CYS A 108 -6.29 1.74 -19.18
CA CYS A 108 -6.55 0.56 -20.00
C CYS A 108 -5.92 -0.67 -19.36
N TYR A 109 -6.62 -1.29 -18.42
CA TYR A 109 -6.15 -2.39 -17.59
C TYR A 109 -5.41 -3.51 -18.36
N ASP A 110 -5.99 -3.98 -19.48
CA ASP A 110 -5.44 -5.08 -20.27
C ASP A 110 -4.15 -4.72 -21.02
N GLN A 111 -3.82 -3.42 -21.09
CA GLN A 111 -2.65 -2.91 -21.80
C GLN A 111 -1.51 -2.50 -20.84
N ILE A 112 -1.69 -2.71 -19.55
CA ILE A 112 -0.70 -2.45 -18.51
C ILE A 112 -0.20 -3.79 -17.99
N GLU A 113 1.10 -4.06 -18.11
CA GLU A 113 1.69 -5.27 -17.56
C GLU A 113 1.82 -5.16 -16.03
N ALA A 114 1.89 -6.31 -15.34
CA ALA A 114 1.95 -6.36 -13.88
C ALA A 114 3.20 -5.67 -13.29
N THR A 115 4.28 -5.63 -14.07
CA THR A 115 5.56 -5.03 -13.70
C THR A 115 5.74 -3.60 -14.17
N ASP A 116 4.77 -3.07 -14.95
CA ASP A 116 4.88 -1.75 -15.54
C ASP A 116 4.61 -0.64 -14.50
N SER A 117 5.43 0.38 -14.56
CA SER A 117 5.15 1.69 -13.96
C SER A 117 5.04 2.71 -15.08
N LEU A 118 3.81 2.89 -15.56
CA LEU A 118 3.51 3.76 -16.67
C LEU A 118 3.14 5.15 -16.19
N GLY A 119 3.76 6.17 -16.77
CA GLY A 119 3.48 7.54 -16.41
C GLY A 119 3.34 8.45 -17.61
N PHE A 120 2.54 9.49 -17.46
CA PHE A 120 2.43 10.59 -18.41
C PHE A 120 2.43 11.93 -17.68
N ARG A 121 2.83 12.97 -18.39
CA ARG A 121 2.76 14.34 -17.90
C ARG A 121 1.66 15.07 -18.62
N MET A 122 0.94 15.92 -17.91
CA MET A 122 -0.05 16.80 -18.48
C MET A 122 0.11 18.23 -17.95
N ARG A 123 -0.35 19.19 -18.77
CA ARG A 123 -0.29 20.62 -18.48
C ARG A 123 -1.67 21.25 -18.63
N LEU A 124 -1.97 22.21 -17.75
CA LEU A 124 -3.12 23.10 -17.92
C LEU A 124 -2.79 24.18 -18.96
N VAL A 125 -3.60 24.26 -20.00
CA VAL A 125 -3.50 25.35 -20.98
C VAL A 125 -4.38 26.50 -20.50
N MET A 126 -3.73 27.54 -20.02
CA MET A 126 -4.41 28.69 -19.40
C MET A 126 -3.69 29.99 -19.70
N PRO A 127 -4.36 31.16 -19.56
CA PRO A 127 -3.72 32.47 -19.64
C PRO A 127 -2.61 32.64 -18.62
N GLU A 128 -1.54 33.34 -19.00
CA GLU A 128 -0.35 33.53 -18.19
C GLU A 128 -0.64 34.17 -16.81
N GLN A 129 -1.63 35.06 -16.75
CA GLN A 129 -2.02 35.72 -15.50
C GLN A 129 -2.65 34.78 -14.45
N LEU A 130 -3.06 33.56 -14.85
CA LEU A 130 -3.59 32.52 -13.94
C LEU A 130 -2.51 31.57 -13.44
N LYS A 131 -1.29 31.65 -13.99
CA LYS A 131 -0.15 30.86 -13.55
C LYS A 131 0.44 31.44 -12.27
N TRP A 132 0.80 30.58 -11.36
CA TRP A 132 1.45 31.00 -10.12
C TRP A 132 2.96 31.17 -10.32
N GLU A 133 3.41 32.42 -10.51
CA GLU A 133 4.80 32.75 -10.80
C GLU A 133 5.82 32.31 -9.72
N LEU A 134 5.38 32.18 -8.48
CA LEU A 134 6.28 31.81 -7.36
C LEU A 134 6.56 30.31 -7.30
N TYR A 135 5.80 29.49 -8.00
CA TYR A 135 5.93 28.03 -8.00
C TYR A 135 5.89 27.53 -9.43
N GLU A 136 7.04 27.53 -10.07
CA GLU A 136 7.20 26.93 -11.40
C GLU A 136 6.79 25.45 -11.36
N GLY A 137 6.01 25.00 -12.35
CA GLY A 137 5.62 23.61 -12.55
C GLY A 137 4.30 23.17 -11.93
N TYR A 138 3.54 24.01 -11.25
CA TYR A 138 2.20 23.65 -10.75
C TYR A 138 1.10 23.70 -11.82
N ASP A 139 1.39 24.23 -12.99
CA ASP A 139 0.57 24.08 -14.17
C ASP A 139 0.73 22.69 -14.83
N GLU A 140 1.71 21.89 -14.37
CA GLU A 140 1.99 20.53 -14.82
C GLU A 140 1.85 19.53 -13.66
N THR A 141 1.47 18.29 -14.00
CA THR A 141 1.50 17.16 -13.09
C THR A 141 1.98 15.91 -13.81
N LYS A 142 2.65 15.02 -13.06
CA LYS A 142 2.98 13.68 -13.50
C LYS A 142 2.00 12.69 -12.88
N VAL A 143 1.35 11.92 -13.74
CA VAL A 143 0.46 10.82 -13.34
C VAL A 143 1.20 9.51 -13.54
N VAL A 144 1.24 8.68 -12.52
CA VAL A 144 1.80 7.32 -12.58
C VAL A 144 0.68 6.33 -12.39
N MET A 145 0.61 5.36 -13.28
CA MET A 145 -0.37 4.27 -13.25
C MET A 145 0.33 2.94 -13.04
N TYR A 146 -0.28 2.08 -12.25
CA TYR A 146 0.13 0.69 -12.08
C TYR A 146 -1.08 -0.23 -12.03
N LYS A 147 -0.89 -1.46 -12.51
CA LYS A 147 -1.95 -2.48 -12.53
C LYS A 147 -2.19 -3.00 -11.13
N ALA A 148 -3.46 -3.11 -10.73
CA ALA A 148 -3.85 -3.79 -9.51
C ALA A 148 -4.74 -4.98 -9.86
N CYS A 149 -4.22 -6.19 -9.66
CA CYS A 149 -4.95 -7.42 -9.93
C CYS A 149 -5.90 -7.76 -8.78
N PRO A 150 -7.07 -8.33 -9.07
CA PRO A 150 -7.95 -8.82 -8.02
C PRO A 150 -7.25 -9.93 -7.23
N PHE A 151 -7.42 -9.91 -5.91
CA PHE A 151 -6.88 -10.94 -5.04
C PHE A 151 -7.69 -12.24 -5.20
N ASP A 152 -6.97 -13.34 -5.37
CA ASP A 152 -7.48 -14.70 -5.26
C ASP A 152 -6.50 -15.54 -4.45
N VAL A 153 -6.93 -16.08 -3.32
CA VAL A 153 -6.09 -16.90 -2.44
C VAL A 153 -5.52 -18.12 -3.15
N ASN A 154 -6.20 -18.63 -4.17
CA ASN A 154 -5.74 -19.76 -4.95
C ASN A 154 -4.44 -19.48 -5.73
N ASN A 155 -4.15 -18.22 -6.05
CA ASN A 155 -2.89 -17.81 -6.67
C ASN A 155 -1.69 -17.94 -5.72
N PHE A 156 -1.95 -18.16 -4.44
CA PHE A 156 -0.96 -18.32 -3.38
C PHE A 156 -0.96 -19.75 -2.82
N THR A 157 -1.37 -20.72 -3.62
CA THR A 157 -1.34 -22.15 -3.29
C THR A 157 -0.50 -22.94 -4.30
N GLY A 158 0.03 -24.08 -3.89
CA GLY A 158 0.92 -24.92 -4.69
C GLY A 158 2.39 -24.73 -4.33
N TRP A 159 3.27 -24.90 -5.29
CA TRP A 159 4.71 -24.78 -5.07
C TRP A 159 5.14 -23.32 -4.90
N CYS A 160 5.99 -23.10 -3.91
CA CYS A 160 6.52 -21.78 -3.56
C CYS A 160 8.01 -21.87 -3.24
N VAL A 161 8.80 -20.97 -3.80
CA VAL A 161 10.20 -20.78 -3.41
C VAL A 161 10.22 -19.76 -2.27
N LEU A 162 10.64 -20.20 -1.11
CA LEU A 162 10.88 -19.37 0.06
C LEU A 162 12.36 -19.02 0.13
N THR A 163 12.70 -17.72 0.02
CA THR A 163 14.04 -17.19 0.28
C THR A 163 14.03 -16.49 1.63
N SER A 164 14.88 -16.91 2.58
CA SER A 164 14.85 -16.44 3.97
C SER A 164 16.18 -15.90 4.45
N MET A 165 16.17 -14.66 4.95
CA MET A 165 17.35 -14.12 5.63
C MET A 165 17.59 -14.78 6.98
N PHE A 166 16.56 -15.32 7.64
CA PHE A 166 16.74 -16.09 8.86
C PHE A 166 17.52 -17.38 8.60
N LEU A 167 17.14 -18.15 7.58
CA LEU A 167 17.88 -19.38 7.20
C LEU A 167 19.30 -19.09 6.72
N ARG A 168 19.58 -17.93 6.14
CA ARG A 168 20.92 -17.53 5.78
C ARG A 168 21.82 -17.36 7.00
N ASP A 169 21.29 -16.77 8.05
CA ASP A 169 22.02 -16.44 9.27
C ASP A 169 21.99 -17.60 10.29
N TYR A 170 20.91 -18.39 10.28
CA TYR A 170 20.65 -19.51 11.19
C TYR A 170 20.16 -20.75 10.41
N PRO A 171 21.02 -21.38 9.61
CA PRO A 171 20.57 -22.46 8.71
C PRO A 171 20.20 -23.75 9.43
N GLY A 172 20.53 -23.94 10.70
CA GLY A 172 20.33 -25.18 11.43
C GLY A 172 21.04 -26.36 10.71
N GLU A 173 20.32 -27.45 10.49
CA GLU A 173 20.79 -28.57 9.65
C GLU A 173 20.55 -28.33 8.14
N ASN A 174 19.77 -27.30 7.78
CA ASN A 174 19.51 -26.91 6.40
C ASN A 174 20.64 -25.99 5.88
N ALA A 175 21.37 -26.42 4.87
CA ALA A 175 22.50 -25.64 4.34
C ALA A 175 22.08 -24.50 3.40
N SER A 176 20.80 -24.42 3.01
CA SER A 176 20.29 -23.46 2.03
C SER A 176 19.42 -22.38 2.66
N TYR A 177 19.59 -21.14 2.23
CA TYR A 177 18.70 -20.02 2.57
C TYR A 177 17.44 -19.97 1.69
N GLN A 178 17.35 -20.86 0.71
CA GLN A 178 16.19 -21.07 -0.15
C GLN A 178 15.61 -22.45 0.06
N ARG A 179 14.30 -22.52 0.07
CA ARG A 179 13.54 -23.78 0.18
C ARG A 179 12.41 -23.80 -0.82
N LEU A 180 12.17 -24.96 -1.40
CA LEU A 180 10.96 -25.25 -2.15
C LEU A 180 9.94 -25.82 -1.16
N ILE A 181 8.87 -25.09 -0.92
CA ILE A 181 7.80 -25.47 0.01
C ILE A 181 6.48 -25.64 -0.73
N PHE A 182 5.55 -26.37 -0.14
CA PHE A 182 4.19 -26.48 -0.65
C PHE A 182 3.22 -25.68 0.22
N THR A 183 2.28 -24.98 -0.42
CA THR A 183 1.32 -24.12 0.26
C THR A 183 -0.10 -24.53 -0.09
N GLU A 184 -1.01 -24.43 0.87
CA GLU A 184 -2.42 -24.78 0.69
C GLU A 184 -3.32 -23.73 1.35
N ALA A 185 -4.52 -23.52 0.74
CA ALA A 185 -5.52 -22.66 1.35
C ALA A 185 -5.98 -23.27 2.69
N HIS A 186 -6.14 -22.41 3.71
CA HIS A 186 -6.64 -22.89 5.00
C HIS A 186 -8.10 -23.35 4.86
N PRO A 187 -8.47 -24.53 5.40
CA PRO A 187 -9.77 -25.12 5.14
C PRO A 187 -10.98 -24.36 5.68
N THR A 188 -10.78 -23.50 6.67
CA THR A 188 -11.87 -22.78 7.37
C THR A 188 -11.63 -21.28 7.52
N GLU A 189 -10.40 -20.81 7.40
CA GLU A 189 -10.05 -19.40 7.52
C GLU A 189 -9.93 -18.77 6.13
N ALA A 190 -10.78 -17.80 5.83
CA ALA A 190 -10.76 -17.11 4.56
C ALA A 190 -9.45 -16.33 4.37
N ASN A 191 -8.98 -16.27 3.12
CA ASN A 191 -7.77 -15.51 2.74
C ASN A 191 -6.52 -15.92 3.51
N THR A 192 -6.44 -17.19 3.94
CA THR A 192 -5.34 -17.72 4.74
C THR A 192 -4.71 -18.90 4.02
N VAL A 193 -3.40 -18.97 4.01
CA VAL A 193 -2.65 -20.12 3.48
C VAL A 193 -1.74 -20.71 4.55
N ILE A 194 -1.52 -22.02 4.45
CA ILE A 194 -0.60 -22.78 5.26
C ILE A 194 0.65 -23.03 4.43
N LEU A 195 1.79 -22.59 4.92
CA LEU A 195 3.12 -22.83 4.36
C LEU A 195 3.67 -24.11 5.00
N ARG A 196 3.66 -25.21 4.28
CA ARG A 196 4.07 -26.51 4.80
C ARG A 196 5.59 -26.59 4.96
N ASN A 197 6.06 -26.98 6.15
CA ASN A 197 7.49 -27.07 6.47
C ASN A 197 8.24 -25.80 6.08
N ALA A 198 7.72 -24.63 6.47
CA ALA A 198 8.13 -23.34 5.92
C ALA A 198 9.65 -23.09 6.02
N LEU A 199 10.17 -22.93 7.24
CA LEU A 199 11.59 -22.68 7.45
C LEU A 199 12.33 -23.95 7.91
N PHE A 200 11.67 -24.80 8.68
CA PHE A 200 12.21 -26.08 9.15
C PHE A 200 11.19 -27.19 8.97
N ASP A 201 11.67 -28.43 8.80
CA ASP A 201 10.82 -29.58 8.62
C ASP A 201 9.99 -29.85 9.88
N GLY A 202 8.72 -30.13 9.70
CA GLY A 202 7.77 -30.36 10.81
C GLY A 202 7.08 -29.09 11.32
N TYR A 203 7.48 -27.89 10.87
CA TYR A 203 6.90 -26.63 11.31
C TYR A 203 6.20 -25.91 10.16
N ASP A 204 4.89 -25.92 10.20
CA ASP A 204 4.05 -25.16 9.29
C ASP A 204 3.86 -23.74 9.79
N LEU A 205 3.80 -22.78 8.87
CA LEU A 205 3.40 -21.40 9.18
C LEU A 205 2.09 -21.05 8.49
N LYS A 206 1.30 -20.22 9.13
CA LYS A 206 0.03 -19.73 8.64
C LYS A 206 0.12 -18.22 8.43
N ILE A 207 -0.18 -17.77 7.23
CA ILE A 207 -0.24 -16.35 6.88
C ILE A 207 -1.60 -16.00 6.31
N LYS A 208 -2.08 -14.79 6.58
CA LYS A 208 -3.38 -14.28 6.16
C LYS A 208 -3.22 -13.02 5.33
N PHE A 209 -3.97 -12.95 4.24
CA PHE A 209 -3.96 -11.82 3.30
C PHE A 209 -5.08 -10.83 3.65
N GLU A 210 -4.71 -9.60 3.94
CA GLU A 210 -5.62 -8.47 4.09
C GLU A 210 -5.74 -7.74 2.75
N ALA A 211 -6.68 -8.19 1.92
CA ALA A 211 -6.86 -7.73 0.54
C ALA A 211 -8.00 -6.71 0.39
N SER A 212 -8.55 -6.18 1.48
CA SER A 212 -9.68 -5.22 1.44
C SER A 212 -9.29 -3.85 0.89
N ASP A 213 -8.03 -3.47 1.03
CA ASP A 213 -7.46 -2.25 0.45
C ASP A 213 -6.39 -2.62 -0.58
N PRO A 214 -6.70 -2.53 -1.89
CA PRO A 214 -5.72 -2.83 -2.93
C PRO A 214 -4.50 -1.91 -2.94
N ALA A 215 -4.59 -0.72 -2.34
CA ALA A 215 -3.46 0.20 -2.19
C ALA A 215 -2.50 -0.22 -1.08
N ASN A 216 -2.96 -1.06 -0.15
CA ASN A 216 -2.18 -1.51 0.99
C ASN A 216 -2.39 -3.01 1.22
N PRO A 217 -1.92 -3.88 0.31
CA PRO A 217 -2.14 -5.32 0.33
C PRO A 217 -1.25 -5.98 1.38
N LEU A 218 -1.74 -6.09 2.62
CA LEU A 218 -0.96 -6.59 3.76
C LEU A 218 -1.04 -8.11 3.92
N VAL A 219 0.05 -8.67 4.46
CA VAL A 219 0.11 -10.04 4.98
C VAL A 219 0.32 -9.99 6.49
N VAL A 220 -0.48 -10.76 7.23
CA VAL A 220 -0.43 -10.79 8.68
C VAL A 220 -0.44 -12.22 9.22
N MET A 221 -0.01 -12.38 10.45
CA MET A 221 -0.18 -13.57 11.26
C MET A 221 -1.10 -13.19 12.43
N ASP A 222 -2.22 -13.88 12.59
CA ASP A 222 -3.19 -13.59 13.66
C ASP A 222 -2.68 -13.99 15.05
N GLU A 223 -1.69 -14.87 15.11
CA GLU A 223 -1.06 -15.37 16.34
C GLU A 223 0.43 -15.69 16.13
N ASP A 224 1.19 -15.72 17.19
CA ASP A 224 2.59 -16.13 17.17
C ASP A 224 2.67 -17.64 16.92
N GLN A 225 3.65 -18.06 16.13
CA GLN A 225 3.76 -19.44 15.68
C GLN A 225 5.14 -20.02 15.97
N VAL A 226 5.18 -21.32 16.24
CA VAL A 226 6.44 -22.02 16.48
C VAL A 226 7.17 -22.17 15.16
N LEU A 227 8.37 -21.62 15.10
CA LEU A 227 9.26 -21.69 13.95
C LEU A 227 10.11 -22.96 13.98
N SER A 228 10.60 -23.32 15.17
CA SER A 228 11.37 -24.53 15.46
C SER A 228 11.46 -24.75 16.97
N ASP A 229 11.64 -26.00 17.39
CA ASP A 229 12.08 -26.38 18.74
C ASP A 229 13.43 -27.10 18.74
N GLU A 230 14.16 -27.04 17.62
CA GLU A 230 15.44 -27.72 17.45
C GLU A 230 16.59 -26.90 18.03
N GLU A 231 17.35 -27.50 18.94
CA GLU A 231 18.52 -26.89 19.55
C GLU A 231 19.59 -26.47 18.53
N SER A 232 19.70 -27.23 17.42
CA SER A 232 20.67 -27.00 16.35
C SER A 232 20.53 -25.64 15.65
N VAL A 233 19.33 -25.03 15.66
CA VAL A 233 19.05 -23.79 14.94
C VAL A 233 19.86 -22.62 15.52
N LEU A 234 19.93 -22.52 16.83
CA LEU A 234 20.66 -21.45 17.53
C LEU A 234 21.95 -21.93 18.20
N GLY A 235 22.25 -23.25 18.10
CA GLY A 235 23.40 -23.87 18.78
C GLY A 235 23.19 -24.10 20.28
N TRP A 236 22.23 -23.46 20.88
CA TRP A 236 21.71 -23.65 22.23
C TRP A 236 20.34 -22.96 22.32
N VAL A 237 19.44 -23.51 23.08
CA VAL A 237 18.13 -22.92 23.34
C VAL A 237 17.88 -22.89 24.84
N LEU A 238 17.37 -21.78 25.36
CA LEU A 238 16.97 -21.63 26.73
C LEU A 238 15.53 -22.15 26.92
N GLY A 239 15.30 -22.84 28.02
CA GLY A 239 13.94 -23.21 28.45
C GLY A 239 13.36 -24.41 27.72
N ASP A 240 12.12 -24.28 27.28
CA ASP A 240 11.36 -25.30 26.54
C ASP A 240 11.72 -25.38 25.07
N ASN A 241 12.72 -24.61 24.66
CA ASN A 241 13.34 -24.65 23.33
C ASN A 241 12.44 -24.21 22.17
N HIS A 242 11.46 -23.35 22.45
CA HIS A 242 10.63 -22.80 21.38
C HIS A 242 11.24 -21.54 20.77
N ILE A 243 11.45 -21.59 19.47
CA ILE A 243 11.73 -20.44 18.65
C ILE A 243 10.42 -20.06 17.97
N LEU A 244 9.92 -18.88 18.28
CA LEU A 244 8.66 -18.38 17.75
C LEU A 244 8.89 -17.31 16.70
N CYS A 245 7.90 -17.12 15.85
CA CYS A 245 7.82 -15.99 14.96
C CYS A 245 6.46 -15.30 15.06
N ALA A 246 6.49 -14.01 14.85
CA ALA A 246 5.34 -13.11 14.84
C ALA A 246 5.46 -12.10 13.71
N ASN A 247 4.42 -11.29 13.51
CA ASN A 247 4.53 -10.13 12.64
C ASN A 247 5.64 -9.20 13.13
N SER A 248 6.49 -8.73 12.23
CA SER A 248 7.44 -7.68 12.57
C SER A 248 6.68 -6.39 12.93
N TYR A 249 6.97 -5.82 14.09
CA TYR A 249 6.44 -4.50 14.47
C TYR A 249 7.22 -3.34 13.83
N LEU A 250 8.38 -3.61 13.24
CA LEU A 250 9.20 -2.61 12.56
C LEU A 250 8.86 -2.46 11.07
N TYR A 251 8.49 -3.56 10.42
CA TYR A 251 8.32 -3.62 8.98
C TYR A 251 7.01 -4.35 8.63
N PRO A 252 6.09 -3.72 7.89
CA PRO A 252 4.91 -4.41 7.40
C PRO A 252 5.27 -5.43 6.31
N SER A 253 4.45 -6.47 6.21
CA SER A 253 4.54 -7.48 5.16
C SER A 253 3.50 -7.21 4.09
N TYR A 254 3.89 -7.38 2.81
CA TYR A 254 3.04 -7.08 1.66
C TYR A 254 2.94 -8.26 0.70
N PHE A 255 1.88 -8.27 -0.10
CA PHE A 255 1.76 -9.19 -1.21
C PHE A 255 1.49 -8.46 -2.53
N ASN A 256 1.82 -9.12 -3.65
CA ASN A 256 1.48 -8.66 -4.99
C ASN A 256 0.58 -9.71 -5.65
N ALA A 257 -0.70 -9.38 -5.84
CA ALA A 257 -1.68 -10.29 -6.43
C ALA A 257 -1.42 -10.56 -7.93
N CYS A 258 -0.75 -9.64 -8.63
CA CYS A 258 -0.45 -9.81 -10.06
C CYS A 258 0.69 -10.79 -10.33
N GLN A 259 1.60 -10.94 -9.37
CA GLN A 259 2.83 -11.74 -9.54
C GLN A 259 2.88 -12.96 -8.62
N SER A 260 1.84 -13.18 -7.80
CA SER A 260 1.82 -14.22 -6.77
C SER A 260 3.11 -14.22 -5.92
N PHE A 261 3.34 -13.08 -5.28
CA PHE A 261 4.58 -12.78 -4.57
C PHE A 261 4.25 -12.19 -3.19
N VAL A 262 5.05 -12.53 -2.18
CA VAL A 262 4.93 -12.01 -0.81
C VAL A 262 6.28 -11.56 -0.28
N GLU A 263 6.32 -10.37 0.30
CA GLU A 263 7.40 -9.87 1.15
C GLU A 263 6.96 -10.03 2.60
N LEU A 264 7.56 -10.99 3.30
CA LEU A 264 7.17 -11.38 4.66
C LEU A 264 8.25 -10.99 5.66
N TRP A 265 7.95 -10.04 6.53
CA TRP A 265 8.82 -9.67 7.64
C TRP A 265 8.38 -10.37 8.93
N LEU A 266 9.26 -11.19 9.47
CA LEU A 266 9.04 -11.92 10.71
C LEU A 266 9.92 -11.37 11.82
N GLU A 267 9.33 -11.07 12.98
CA GLU A 267 10.07 -11.02 14.24
C GLU A 267 10.29 -12.45 14.71
N VAL A 268 11.54 -12.80 15.02
CA VAL A 268 11.91 -14.10 15.57
C VAL A 268 12.44 -13.91 16.98
N TYR A 269 11.90 -14.67 17.92
CA TYR A 269 12.26 -14.58 19.32
C TYR A 269 12.24 -15.97 19.99
N VAL A 270 12.86 -16.07 21.17
CA VAL A 270 12.89 -17.30 21.98
C VAL A 270 11.93 -17.17 23.14
N GLU A 271 11.12 -18.20 23.35
CA GLU A 271 10.24 -18.34 24.50
C GLU A 271 10.79 -19.33 25.50
N ASN A 272 10.61 -19.03 26.79
CA ASN A 272 10.93 -19.90 27.88
C ASN A 272 9.76 -19.90 28.91
N LEU A 273 9.13 -21.06 29.09
CA LEU A 273 8.00 -21.23 30.01
C LEU A 273 6.84 -20.24 29.76
N GLY A 274 6.57 -19.92 28.51
CA GLY A 274 5.51 -18.99 28.10
C GLY A 274 5.88 -17.50 28.21
N GLU A 275 7.15 -17.18 28.49
CA GLU A 275 7.63 -15.79 28.52
C GLU A 275 8.75 -15.58 27.49
N SER A 276 8.70 -14.47 26.75
CA SER A 276 9.76 -14.11 25.80
C SER A 276 11.07 -13.86 26.57
N VAL A 277 12.12 -14.55 26.15
CA VAL A 277 13.48 -14.40 26.70
C VAL A 277 14.22 -13.28 25.95
N GLY A 278 13.85 -13.01 24.71
CA GLY A 278 14.43 -11.95 23.90
C GLY A 278 14.23 -12.18 22.40
N THR A 279 14.20 -11.08 21.67
CA THR A 279 14.10 -11.05 20.21
C THR A 279 15.47 -11.35 19.61
N ILE A 280 15.53 -12.31 18.67
CA ILE A 280 16.71 -12.60 17.87
C ILE A 280 16.88 -11.53 16.80
N GLY A 281 15.78 -11.15 16.17
CA GLY A 281 15.76 -10.10 15.15
C GLY A 281 14.50 -10.08 14.30
N HIS A 282 14.54 -9.19 13.30
CA HIS A 282 13.52 -9.07 12.27
C HIS A 282 14.10 -9.51 10.94
N PHE A 283 13.48 -10.50 10.31
CA PHE A 283 14.02 -11.18 9.14
C PHE A 283 13.09 -11.03 7.94
N TYR A 284 13.68 -10.63 6.84
CA TYR A 284 13.02 -10.52 5.57
C TYR A 284 12.97 -11.88 4.88
N ASN A 285 11.80 -12.23 4.41
CA ASN A 285 11.54 -13.45 3.65
C ASN A 285 10.77 -13.08 2.39
N VAL A 286 11.08 -13.80 1.32
CA VAL A 286 10.40 -13.68 0.03
C VAL A 286 9.77 -15.02 -0.30
N LEU A 287 8.48 -14.97 -0.66
CA LEU A 287 7.75 -16.13 -1.15
C LEU A 287 7.33 -15.86 -2.60
N GLU A 288 7.72 -16.77 -3.50
CA GLU A 288 7.41 -16.68 -4.93
C GLU A 288 6.72 -17.96 -5.36
N TRP A 289 5.45 -17.86 -5.76
CA TRP A 289 4.70 -19.01 -6.27
C TRP A 289 5.09 -19.31 -7.70
N ILE A 290 5.39 -20.56 -7.97
CA ILE A 290 5.91 -21.06 -9.24
C ILE A 290 5.02 -22.16 -9.80
N SER A 291 5.18 -22.47 -11.08
CA SER A 291 4.48 -23.59 -11.71
C SER A 291 5.02 -24.95 -11.26
N ASP A 292 4.20 -26.00 -11.40
CA ASP A 292 4.62 -27.38 -11.13
C ASP A 292 5.83 -27.78 -11.97
N GLU A 293 5.90 -27.34 -13.23
CA GLU A 293 7.02 -27.60 -14.14
C GLU A 293 8.33 -27.01 -13.62
N GLU A 294 8.26 -25.77 -13.13
CA GLU A 294 9.41 -25.08 -12.56
C GLU A 294 9.85 -25.73 -11.24
N ALA A 295 8.91 -26.13 -10.40
CA ALA A 295 9.20 -26.86 -9.17
C ALA A 295 9.91 -28.18 -9.44
N GLU A 296 9.43 -28.97 -10.42
CA GLU A 296 10.10 -30.21 -10.84
C GLU A 296 11.51 -29.97 -11.41
N ARG A 297 11.72 -28.83 -12.06
CA ARG A 297 13.04 -28.42 -12.53
C ARG A 297 14.00 -28.16 -11.37
N LEU A 298 13.57 -27.35 -10.41
CA LEU A 298 14.36 -26.99 -9.22
C LEU A 298 14.72 -28.23 -8.40
N GLN A 299 13.78 -29.16 -8.21
CA GLN A 299 14.04 -30.42 -7.50
C GLN A 299 15.10 -31.28 -8.21
N ARG A 300 15.08 -31.35 -9.54
CA ARG A 300 16.05 -32.16 -10.31
C ARG A 300 17.42 -31.52 -10.41
N GLU A 301 17.50 -30.24 -10.61
CA GLU A 301 18.75 -29.51 -10.93
C GLU A 301 19.45 -28.98 -9.70
N GLU A 302 18.71 -28.55 -8.70
CA GLU A 302 19.25 -27.86 -7.51
C GLU A 302 19.07 -28.68 -6.23
N GLY A 303 18.29 -29.76 -6.28
CA GLY A 303 18.07 -30.65 -5.13
C GLY A 303 17.27 -29.98 -4.00
N MET A 304 16.42 -29.00 -4.36
CA MET A 304 15.56 -28.27 -3.41
C MET A 304 14.37 -29.11 -2.97
#